data_6406b726e5690d79399ca77e7c9cc32a
#
_entry.id   6406b726e5690d79399ca77e7c9cc32a
#
_cell.length_a   1.000
_cell.length_b   1.000
_cell.length_c   1.000
_cell.angle_alpha   90.00
_cell.angle_beta   90.00
_cell.angle_gamma   90.00
#
_symmetry.space_group_name_H-M   'P 1'
#
loop_
_entity.id
_entity.type
_entity.pdbx_description
1 polymer ?
#
loop_
_entity_poly.entity_id
_entity_poly.type
_entity_poly.pdbx_seq_one_letter_code
_entity_poly.pdbx_strand_id
1 'polypeptide(L)'
;MRYYDAEMRYLLEAGEEFARAHPEQAAMLNLDKAGARDPFVERLFEGFAFLMGRMREKLDDDLPELTEGVVSLLWPHYLRTIPSMSVVEFTPDWPEMKEPMTMAKGFEVLSRPIGEKGTRCRYTTTKAIALQPLSLERVQLATDTDGRSVITLRFTCSQLTDWRRVDLSHIPLYCNADAPLACAMHEAFTLNVARMWLHMPDEVDRRPLDGYFSALGFGEDDGLWPEDGRSFRGYQLLLEYFTFREKFMFIDLRGLETVAFPAGLAWFEIDVVLAERWEHDFRFSEKHLRLHCVPVINLFPLESDPLTINSLQTEYPLRPMRVQDGHTEIYTVDSVISSHQQVYAPFSSFRHKGGMMRHDAADYYYHTRVRRGPSGLYNTWLIVGGEAFDNHTVPEDESLSLTLTGTNGQLPRRALQSTVLDTVMKTTSASIAVRNLCAPTLPCYPPAQDRFHWRVLSHLGSSFLSLMDNAEVLRGTLALYEWTDSEMNRRRLEAILDVKHRATERFAQGHLVRGVQIEVTLDSHGFAGRGDICLFGEMLSRFFALYTDIYLFNRLIIILQPTGERLEWEEKHSRRIPG
;
A
#
# COMPACT_ATOMS: atom_id res chain seq x y z
N MET A 1 26.22 5.89 12.74
CA MET A 1 26.71 6.36 14.06
C MET A 1 27.05 5.22 14.99
N ARG A 2 26.18 4.24 15.23
CA ARG A 2 26.43 3.12 16.17
C ARG A 2 27.75 2.36 15.93
N TYR A 3 28.07 2.07 14.68
CA TYR A 3 29.34 1.39 14.32
C TYR A 3 30.56 2.30 14.47
N TYR A 4 30.46 3.55 14.10
CA TYR A 4 31.52 4.54 14.31
C TYR A 4 31.87 4.69 15.79
N ASP A 5 30.87 4.84 16.64
CA ASP A 5 31.07 5.00 18.09
C ASP A 5 31.70 3.74 18.73
N ALA A 6 31.33 2.55 18.22
CA ALA A 6 31.92 1.29 18.67
C ALA A 6 33.39 1.16 18.26
N GLU A 7 33.71 1.46 17.00
CA GLU A 7 35.10 1.41 16.50
C GLU A 7 35.99 2.50 17.11
N MET A 8 35.43 3.70 17.33
CA MET A 8 36.16 4.76 18.01
C MET A 8 36.52 4.38 19.43
N ARG A 9 35.60 3.74 20.19
CA ARG A 9 35.85 3.22 21.53
C ARG A 9 36.93 2.16 21.50
N TYR A 10 36.84 1.22 20.57
CA TYR A 10 37.85 0.16 20.43
C TYR A 10 39.24 0.73 20.14
N LEU A 11 39.37 1.71 19.23
CA LEU A 11 40.66 2.36 18.93
C LEU A 11 41.22 3.11 20.12
N LEU A 12 40.38 3.73 20.95
CA LEU A 12 40.80 4.41 22.16
C LEU A 12 41.33 3.43 23.23
N GLU A 13 40.61 2.32 23.44
CA GLU A 13 41.01 1.26 24.35
C GLU A 13 42.31 0.58 23.90
N ALA A 14 42.42 0.25 22.61
CA ALA A 14 43.64 -0.33 22.02
C ALA A 14 44.83 0.65 22.09
N GLY A 15 44.60 1.95 21.94
CA GLY A 15 45.62 2.99 22.13
C GLY A 15 46.13 3.06 23.56
N GLU A 16 45.27 2.91 24.56
CA GLU A 16 45.65 2.84 25.97
C GLU A 16 46.41 1.56 26.31
N GLU A 17 46.03 0.44 25.72
CA GLU A 17 46.75 -0.83 25.91
C GLU A 17 48.14 -0.78 25.26
N PHE A 18 48.26 -0.21 24.07
CA PHE A 18 49.54 0.03 23.41
C PHE A 18 50.43 0.96 24.22
N ALA A 19 49.88 2.02 24.82
CA ALA A 19 50.63 2.96 25.65
C ALA A 19 51.22 2.28 26.92
N ARG A 20 50.48 1.32 27.48
CA ARG A 20 50.99 0.52 28.61
C ARG A 20 52.11 -0.45 28.21
N ALA A 21 52.00 -1.05 27.01
CA ALA A 21 52.98 -2.00 26.52
C ALA A 21 54.27 -1.33 25.97
N HIS A 22 54.16 -0.11 25.40
CA HIS A 22 55.23 0.61 24.72
C HIS A 22 55.29 2.09 25.12
N PRO A 23 55.64 2.42 26.37
CA PRO A 23 55.55 3.78 26.91
C PRO A 23 56.43 4.81 26.18
N GLU A 24 57.61 4.42 25.72
CA GLU A 24 58.50 5.33 24.99
C GLU A 24 57.94 5.75 23.62
N GLN A 25 57.29 4.84 22.91
CA GLN A 25 56.68 5.08 21.61
C GLN A 25 55.34 5.80 21.75
N ALA A 26 54.56 5.49 22.77
CA ALA A 26 53.31 6.14 23.08
C ALA A 26 53.48 7.61 23.51
N ALA A 27 54.58 7.92 24.18
CA ALA A 27 54.92 9.29 24.58
C ALA A 27 55.15 10.21 23.36
N MET A 28 55.64 9.69 22.22
CA MET A 28 55.82 10.46 20.96
C MET A 28 54.48 10.84 20.34
N LEU A 29 53.40 10.08 20.61
CA LEU A 29 52.07 10.29 20.07
C LEU A 29 51.09 10.84 21.12
N ASN A 30 51.56 11.11 22.34
CA ASN A 30 50.76 11.53 23.49
C ASN A 30 49.51 10.63 23.73
N LEU A 31 49.65 9.31 23.54
CA LEU A 31 48.57 8.34 23.71
C LEU A 31 48.26 8.03 25.18
N ASP A 32 49.16 8.38 26.09
CA ASP A 32 49.11 8.09 27.51
C ASP A 32 48.24 9.06 28.33
N LYS A 33 47.82 10.19 27.76
CA LYS A 33 47.06 11.24 28.46
C LYS A 33 45.67 11.41 27.88
N ALA A 34 44.67 10.94 28.58
CA ALA A 34 43.28 11.21 28.26
C ALA A 34 43.03 12.74 28.28
N GLY A 35 42.67 13.32 27.12
CA GLY A 35 42.39 14.74 26.96
C GLY A 35 43.57 15.64 26.53
N ALA A 36 44.80 15.08 26.35
CA ALA A 36 45.95 15.82 25.80
C ALA A 36 46.62 15.09 24.63
N ARG A 37 45.82 14.31 23.86
CA ARG A 37 46.30 13.62 22.67
C ARG A 37 46.62 14.62 21.55
N ASP A 38 47.54 14.23 20.68
CA ASP A 38 47.83 15.03 19.51
C ASP A 38 46.57 15.13 18.63
N PRO A 39 46.10 16.34 18.28
CA PRO A 39 44.91 16.54 17.45
C PRO A 39 44.97 15.82 16.09
N PHE A 40 46.17 15.61 15.53
CA PHE A 40 46.32 14.85 14.27
C PHE A 40 46.14 13.37 14.48
N VAL A 41 46.55 12.80 15.59
CA VAL A 41 46.32 11.39 15.96
C VAL A 41 44.84 11.17 16.23
N GLU A 42 44.17 12.09 16.90
CA GLU A 42 42.72 12.03 17.17
C GLU A 42 41.91 12.05 15.85
N ARG A 43 42.24 12.94 14.93
CA ARG A 43 41.62 12.96 13.60
C ARG A 43 41.91 11.72 12.76
N LEU A 44 43.08 11.12 12.93
CA LEU A 44 43.40 9.86 12.27
C LEU A 44 42.52 8.72 12.82
N PHE A 45 42.35 8.68 14.14
CA PHE A 45 41.43 7.71 14.77
C PHE A 45 40.00 7.90 14.34
N GLU A 46 39.51 9.14 14.24
CA GLU A 46 38.18 9.47 13.71
C GLU A 46 38.02 8.97 12.27
N GLY A 47 39.02 9.20 11.40
CA GLY A 47 39.02 8.73 10.02
C GLY A 47 39.02 7.20 9.91
N PHE A 48 39.85 6.54 10.72
CA PHE A 48 39.88 5.08 10.81
C PHE A 48 38.58 4.49 11.37
N ALA A 49 38.05 5.05 12.46
CA ALA A 49 36.79 4.63 13.04
C ALA A 49 35.62 4.76 12.05
N PHE A 50 35.65 5.84 11.25
CA PHE A 50 34.66 6.04 10.19
C PHE A 50 34.77 4.96 9.11
N LEU A 51 35.98 4.70 8.60
CA LEU A 51 36.19 3.68 7.56
C LEU A 51 35.88 2.27 8.04
N MET A 52 36.37 1.92 9.24
CA MET A 52 36.13 0.60 9.85
C MET A 52 34.67 0.41 10.22
N GLY A 53 34.02 1.46 10.75
CA GLY A 53 32.58 1.44 11.02
C GLY A 53 31.76 1.19 9.77
N ARG A 54 32.13 1.81 8.63
CA ARG A 54 31.51 1.54 7.32
C ARG A 54 31.78 0.15 6.78
N MET A 55 32.98 -0.39 6.99
CA MET A 55 33.31 -1.76 6.61
C MET A 55 32.52 -2.77 7.46
N ARG A 56 32.44 -2.53 8.78
CA ARG A 56 31.70 -3.40 9.70
C ARG A 56 30.20 -3.34 9.46
N GLU A 57 29.66 -2.15 9.19
CA GLU A 57 28.26 -1.99 8.75
C GLU A 57 27.96 -2.86 7.52
N LYS A 58 28.87 -2.86 6.51
CA LYS A 58 28.73 -3.72 5.33
C LYS A 58 28.89 -5.21 5.62
N LEU A 59 29.75 -5.59 6.55
CA LEU A 59 29.96 -7.00 6.92
C LEU A 59 28.84 -7.54 7.81
N ASP A 60 28.31 -6.70 8.71
CA ASP A 60 27.18 -7.09 9.59
C ASP A 60 25.86 -7.18 8.84
N ASP A 61 25.71 -6.50 7.70
CA ASP A 61 24.57 -6.63 6.78
C ASP A 61 24.56 -7.97 6.00
N ASP A 62 25.46 -8.92 6.32
CA ASP A 62 25.54 -10.25 5.71
C ASP A 62 25.31 -10.25 4.19
N LEU A 63 26.13 -9.51 3.43
CA LEU A 63 26.05 -9.39 1.98
C LEU A 63 24.71 -8.80 1.47
N PRO A 64 24.40 -7.53 1.77
CA PRO A 64 23.14 -6.91 1.36
C PRO A 64 22.94 -6.98 -0.16
N GLU A 65 24.03 -6.95 -0.94
CA GLU A 65 23.99 -7.03 -2.40
C GLU A 65 23.49 -8.38 -2.91
N LEU A 66 23.81 -9.48 -2.20
CA LEU A 66 23.31 -10.81 -2.55
C LEU A 66 21.83 -10.97 -2.19
N THR A 67 21.46 -10.57 -0.96
CA THR A 67 20.08 -10.68 -0.49
C THR A 67 19.15 -9.76 -1.25
N GLU A 68 19.58 -8.53 -1.54
CA GLU A 68 18.85 -7.58 -2.40
C GLU A 68 18.69 -8.16 -3.81
N GLY A 69 19.75 -8.76 -4.36
CA GLY A 69 19.70 -9.44 -5.67
C GLY A 69 18.67 -10.58 -5.67
N VAL A 70 18.63 -11.42 -4.64
CA VAL A 70 17.65 -12.51 -4.53
C VAL A 70 16.24 -11.95 -4.35
N VAL A 71 16.03 -10.96 -3.48
CA VAL A 71 14.73 -10.32 -3.28
C VAL A 71 14.26 -9.65 -4.57
N SER A 72 15.15 -8.98 -5.32
CA SER A 72 14.80 -8.33 -6.58
C SER A 72 14.33 -9.31 -7.65
N LEU A 73 14.88 -10.54 -7.65
CA LEU A 73 14.47 -11.62 -8.54
C LEU A 73 13.11 -12.22 -8.16
N LEU A 74 12.91 -12.40 -6.85
CA LEU A 74 11.74 -13.11 -6.33
C LEU A 74 10.55 -12.17 -6.14
N TRP A 75 10.79 -11.00 -5.55
CA TRP A 75 9.77 -10.02 -5.15
C TRP A 75 10.29 -8.59 -5.29
N PRO A 76 10.43 -8.06 -6.50
CA PRO A 76 11.00 -6.73 -6.75
C PRO A 76 10.24 -5.59 -6.06
N HIS A 77 8.96 -5.77 -5.77
CA HIS A 77 8.14 -4.76 -5.09
C HIS A 77 8.53 -4.51 -3.63
N TYR A 78 9.21 -5.46 -2.95
CA TYR A 78 9.76 -5.23 -1.61
C TYR A 78 10.94 -4.26 -1.60
N LEU A 79 11.54 -4.00 -2.74
CA LEU A 79 12.63 -3.04 -2.90
C LEU A 79 12.13 -1.69 -3.42
N ARG A 80 10.82 -1.58 -3.71
CA ARG A 80 10.20 -0.36 -4.23
C ARG A 80 9.64 0.50 -3.10
N THR A 81 9.71 1.80 -3.27
CA THR A 81 9.04 2.77 -2.41
C THR A 81 7.52 2.60 -2.51
N ILE A 82 6.80 2.69 -1.40
CA ILE A 82 5.36 2.86 -1.42
C ILE A 82 5.09 4.35 -1.60
N PRO A 83 4.49 4.77 -2.74
CA PRO A 83 4.29 6.19 -3.03
C PRO A 83 3.25 6.85 -2.12
N SER A 84 3.24 8.18 -2.13
CA SER A 84 2.20 8.96 -1.46
C SER A 84 0.82 8.65 -2.04
N MET A 85 -0.18 8.51 -1.17
CA MET A 85 -1.56 8.15 -1.51
C MET A 85 -2.54 9.11 -0.83
N SER A 86 -3.73 9.24 -1.40
CA SER A 86 -4.83 10.01 -0.85
C SER A 86 -6.17 9.45 -1.35
N VAL A 87 -7.28 9.96 -0.81
CA VAL A 87 -8.62 9.73 -1.36
C VAL A 87 -9.11 11.05 -1.94
N VAL A 88 -9.58 11.03 -3.16
CA VAL A 88 -10.19 12.19 -3.81
C VAL A 88 -11.69 11.97 -4.04
N GLU A 89 -12.44 13.06 -3.93
CA GLU A 89 -13.85 13.15 -4.30
C GLU A 89 -13.96 13.93 -5.61
N PHE A 90 -14.65 13.35 -6.58
CA PHE A 90 -15.07 14.05 -7.78
C PHE A 90 -16.48 14.59 -7.59
N THR A 91 -16.66 15.86 -7.86
CA THR A 91 -17.97 16.50 -7.82
C THR A 91 -18.37 16.88 -9.25
N PRO A 92 -19.16 16.03 -9.95
CA PRO A 92 -19.69 16.38 -11.25
C PRO A 92 -20.79 17.43 -11.13
N ASP A 93 -21.14 18.07 -12.22
CA ASP A 93 -22.35 18.90 -12.31
C ASP A 93 -23.58 17.98 -12.47
N TRP A 94 -23.86 17.22 -11.38
CA TRP A 94 -24.85 16.15 -11.36
C TRP A 94 -26.28 16.59 -11.72
N PRO A 95 -26.74 17.83 -11.44
CA PRO A 95 -28.09 18.25 -11.82
C PRO A 95 -28.35 18.27 -13.34
N GLU A 96 -27.30 18.49 -14.14
CA GLU A 96 -27.37 18.51 -15.61
C GLU A 96 -27.04 17.16 -16.26
N MET A 97 -26.67 16.14 -15.48
CA MET A 97 -26.30 14.82 -15.99
C MET A 97 -27.54 14.02 -16.40
N LYS A 98 -27.51 13.44 -17.62
CA LYS A 98 -28.53 12.53 -18.14
C LYS A 98 -28.16 11.06 -17.94
N GLU A 99 -26.87 10.78 -17.89
CA GLU A 99 -26.28 9.43 -17.80
C GLU A 99 -24.99 9.50 -16.97
N PRO A 100 -24.54 8.39 -16.40
CA PRO A 100 -23.28 8.31 -15.65
C PRO A 100 -22.09 8.64 -16.55
N MET A 101 -21.07 9.27 -15.97
CA MET A 101 -19.78 9.48 -16.60
C MET A 101 -18.71 8.62 -15.96
N THR A 102 -18.01 7.82 -16.77
CA THR A 102 -16.94 6.95 -16.28
C THR A 102 -15.59 7.63 -16.42
N MET A 103 -14.89 7.75 -15.29
CA MET A 103 -13.49 8.14 -15.24
C MET A 103 -12.63 6.87 -15.25
N ALA A 104 -11.68 6.79 -16.18
CA ALA A 104 -10.83 5.61 -16.32
C ALA A 104 -9.83 5.47 -15.17
N LYS A 105 -9.35 4.25 -14.93
CA LYS A 105 -8.15 4.01 -14.11
C LYS A 105 -6.95 4.76 -14.70
N GLY A 106 -6.11 5.37 -13.83
CA GLY A 106 -4.97 6.15 -14.27
C GLY A 106 -5.31 7.60 -14.65
N PHE A 107 -6.55 8.07 -14.37
CA PHE A 107 -6.91 9.45 -14.59
C PHE A 107 -6.09 10.38 -13.68
N GLU A 108 -5.50 11.44 -14.27
CA GLU A 108 -4.57 12.32 -13.57
C GLU A 108 -5.27 13.44 -12.81
N VAL A 109 -4.86 13.58 -11.55
CA VAL A 109 -5.24 14.67 -10.64
C VAL A 109 -3.96 15.36 -10.19
N LEU A 110 -3.94 16.69 -10.26
CA LEU A 110 -2.77 17.51 -9.93
C LEU A 110 -2.98 18.26 -8.62
N SER A 111 -1.89 18.41 -7.87
CA SER A 111 -1.85 19.31 -6.74
C SER A 111 -1.79 20.78 -7.17
N ARG A 112 -2.09 21.69 -6.25
CA ARG A 112 -1.62 23.08 -6.37
C ARG A 112 -0.10 23.11 -6.47
N PRO A 113 0.48 24.16 -7.07
CA PRO A 113 1.93 24.31 -7.11
C PRO A 113 2.54 24.29 -5.70
N ILE A 114 3.61 23.51 -5.52
CA ILE A 114 4.29 23.32 -4.23
C ILE A 114 5.71 23.87 -4.30
N GLY A 115 6.13 24.57 -3.24
CA GLY A 115 7.46 25.12 -3.10
C GLY A 115 7.78 26.28 -4.05
N GLU A 116 9.02 26.82 -3.96
CA GLU A 116 9.49 27.96 -4.76
C GLU A 116 9.49 27.68 -6.27
N LYS A 117 9.72 26.43 -6.65
CA LYS A 117 9.75 26.01 -8.05
C LYS A 117 8.37 25.75 -8.65
N GLY A 118 7.31 25.86 -7.86
CA GLY A 118 5.93 25.70 -8.32
C GLY A 118 5.61 24.31 -8.91
N THR A 119 6.27 23.26 -8.43
CA THR A 119 6.05 21.89 -8.92
C THR A 119 4.67 21.39 -8.52
N ARG A 120 3.94 20.80 -9.46
CA ARG A 120 2.67 20.14 -9.20
C ARG A 120 2.89 18.64 -9.03
N CYS A 121 2.43 18.08 -7.91
CA CYS A 121 2.44 16.64 -7.71
C CYS A 121 1.33 16.00 -8.55
N ARG A 122 1.65 14.89 -9.22
CA ARG A 122 0.77 14.17 -10.12
C ARG A 122 0.28 12.90 -9.43
N TYR A 123 -1.02 12.77 -9.31
CA TYR A 123 -1.67 11.56 -8.78
C TYR A 123 -2.53 10.93 -9.85
N THR A 124 -2.65 9.62 -9.81
CA THR A 124 -3.52 8.86 -10.74
C THR A 124 -4.54 8.05 -9.96
N THR A 125 -5.75 7.92 -10.51
CA THR A 125 -6.80 7.07 -9.92
C THR A 125 -6.39 5.59 -9.97
N THR A 126 -6.59 4.87 -8.87
CA THR A 126 -6.19 3.45 -8.77
C THR A 126 -7.17 2.51 -9.44
N LYS A 127 -8.41 2.96 -9.66
CA LYS A 127 -9.46 2.21 -10.36
C LYS A 127 -10.36 3.14 -11.17
N ALA A 128 -11.14 2.57 -12.08
CA ALA A 128 -12.20 3.32 -12.76
C ALA A 128 -13.31 3.67 -11.78
N ILE A 129 -13.96 4.81 -11.99
CA ILE A 129 -15.07 5.27 -11.17
C ILE A 129 -16.21 5.78 -12.07
N ALA A 130 -17.44 5.37 -11.78
CA ALA A 130 -18.63 5.91 -12.40
C ALA A 130 -19.17 7.07 -11.56
N LEU A 131 -19.23 8.26 -12.14
CA LEU A 131 -19.87 9.43 -11.55
C LEU A 131 -21.35 9.35 -11.88
N GLN A 132 -22.16 9.06 -10.89
CA GLN A 132 -23.62 8.91 -11.04
C GLN A 132 -24.31 10.28 -11.02
N PRO A 133 -25.48 10.43 -11.67
CA PRO A 133 -26.30 11.66 -11.62
C PRO A 133 -27.03 11.79 -10.27
N LEU A 134 -26.31 11.60 -9.18
CA LEU A 134 -26.79 11.54 -7.80
C LEU A 134 -25.90 12.40 -6.89
N SER A 135 -26.50 12.90 -5.82
CA SER A 135 -25.80 13.52 -4.70
C SER A 135 -26.38 12.99 -3.39
N LEU A 136 -25.53 12.73 -2.40
CA LEU A 136 -25.97 12.39 -1.05
C LEU A 136 -26.21 13.69 -0.27
N GLU A 137 -27.49 14.06 -0.14
CA GLU A 137 -27.90 15.32 0.48
C GLU A 137 -27.88 15.26 2.00
N ARG A 138 -28.35 14.15 2.58
CA ARG A 138 -28.52 14.02 4.02
C ARG A 138 -28.19 12.60 4.50
N VAL A 139 -27.49 12.57 5.61
CA VAL A 139 -27.26 11.35 6.39
C VAL A 139 -27.65 11.64 7.83
N GLN A 140 -28.61 10.92 8.35
CA GLN A 140 -29.17 11.17 9.68
C GLN A 140 -29.34 9.87 10.45
N LEU A 141 -28.93 9.87 11.71
CA LEU A 141 -29.20 8.81 12.66
C LEU A 141 -30.43 9.17 13.49
N ALA A 142 -31.40 8.28 13.56
CA ALA A 142 -32.59 8.38 14.37
C ALA A 142 -32.82 7.08 15.14
N THR A 143 -33.75 7.11 16.08
CA THR A 143 -34.22 5.91 16.78
C THR A 143 -35.65 5.66 16.35
N ASP A 144 -35.94 4.43 15.91
CA ASP A 144 -37.29 4.01 15.53
C ASP A 144 -38.17 3.80 16.77
N THR A 145 -39.47 3.63 16.55
CA THR A 145 -40.47 3.33 17.59
C THR A 145 -40.13 2.06 18.38
N ASP A 146 -39.47 1.11 17.75
CA ASP A 146 -39.00 -0.13 18.35
C ASP A 146 -37.68 0.03 19.16
N GLY A 147 -37.14 1.26 19.26
CA GLY A 147 -35.88 1.54 19.94
C GLY A 147 -34.62 1.17 19.17
N ARG A 148 -34.74 0.78 17.88
CA ARG A 148 -33.62 0.45 17.02
C ARG A 148 -33.02 1.71 16.39
N SER A 149 -31.73 1.68 16.13
CA SER A 149 -31.06 2.76 15.39
C SER A 149 -31.34 2.63 13.90
N VAL A 150 -31.72 3.74 13.28
CA VAL A 150 -32.00 3.85 11.84
C VAL A 150 -31.12 4.96 11.25
N ILE A 151 -30.37 4.61 10.21
CA ILE A 151 -29.57 5.56 9.44
C ILE A 151 -30.34 5.86 8.16
N THR A 152 -30.80 7.10 7.99
CA THR A 152 -31.47 7.56 6.77
C THR A 152 -30.46 8.18 5.81
N LEU A 153 -30.38 7.66 4.60
CA LEU A 153 -29.58 8.16 3.50
C LEU A 153 -30.50 8.78 2.44
N ARG A 154 -30.44 10.10 2.26
CA ARG A 154 -31.23 10.81 1.24
C ARG A 154 -30.35 11.15 0.05
N PHE A 155 -30.71 10.60 -1.09
CA PHE A 155 -30.09 10.86 -2.38
C PHE A 155 -30.95 11.84 -3.18
N THR A 156 -30.35 12.91 -3.69
CA THR A 156 -30.96 13.84 -4.63
C THR A 156 -30.54 13.46 -6.04
N CYS A 157 -31.48 13.44 -6.96
CA CYS A 157 -31.29 12.95 -8.32
C CYS A 157 -31.43 14.06 -9.34
N SER A 158 -30.70 13.96 -10.46
CA SER A 158 -30.95 14.80 -11.60
C SER A 158 -32.32 14.43 -12.24
N GLN A 159 -33.20 15.40 -12.40
CA GLN A 159 -34.50 15.19 -13.05
C GLN A 159 -34.39 14.88 -14.55
N LEU A 160 -33.19 15.08 -15.11
CA LEU A 160 -32.89 14.79 -16.52
C LEU A 160 -32.41 13.36 -16.73
N THR A 161 -32.26 12.58 -15.67
CA THR A 161 -31.67 11.23 -15.69
C THR A 161 -32.53 10.26 -16.50
N ASP A 162 -31.92 9.57 -17.45
CA ASP A 162 -32.47 8.37 -18.07
C ASP A 162 -32.07 7.13 -17.26
N TRP A 163 -32.93 6.71 -16.33
CA TRP A 163 -32.67 5.57 -15.41
C TRP A 163 -32.40 4.24 -16.13
N ARG A 164 -32.74 4.11 -17.41
CA ARG A 164 -32.41 2.91 -18.19
C ARG A 164 -30.94 2.78 -18.53
N ARG A 165 -30.20 3.89 -18.42
CA ARG A 165 -28.76 3.98 -18.71
C ARG A 165 -27.91 4.05 -17.44
N VAL A 166 -28.56 4.11 -16.27
CA VAL A 166 -27.88 4.22 -14.98
C VAL A 166 -27.80 2.84 -14.35
N ASP A 167 -26.58 2.36 -14.17
CA ASP A 167 -26.32 1.14 -13.41
C ASP A 167 -26.15 1.49 -11.94
N LEU A 168 -27.13 1.10 -11.12
CA LEU A 168 -27.12 1.24 -9.65
C LEU A 168 -26.82 -0.07 -8.94
N SER A 169 -26.29 -1.08 -9.63
CA SER A 169 -25.86 -2.33 -9.00
C SER A 169 -24.73 -2.12 -7.99
N HIS A 170 -24.00 -1.01 -8.13
CA HIS A 170 -22.87 -0.62 -7.30
C HIS A 170 -22.90 0.88 -7.00
N ILE A 171 -23.08 1.23 -5.74
CA ILE A 171 -22.93 2.62 -5.26
C ILE A 171 -21.86 2.66 -4.20
N PRO A 172 -20.60 2.88 -4.57
CA PRO A 172 -19.50 3.01 -3.64
C PRO A 172 -19.64 4.29 -2.80
N LEU A 173 -19.55 4.13 -1.48
CA LEU A 173 -19.57 5.21 -0.50
C LEU A 173 -18.29 5.17 0.31
N TYR A 174 -17.70 6.32 0.58
CA TYR A 174 -16.51 6.46 1.40
C TYR A 174 -16.86 6.96 2.79
N CYS A 175 -16.43 6.24 3.84
CA CYS A 175 -16.57 6.65 5.24
C CYS A 175 -15.50 7.70 5.58
N ASN A 176 -15.86 8.98 5.39
CA ASN A 176 -14.98 10.13 5.56
C ASN A 176 -15.05 10.65 6.99
N ALA A 177 -14.34 10.01 7.90
CA ALA A 177 -14.28 10.39 9.31
C ALA A 177 -12.88 10.09 9.89
N ASP A 178 -12.64 10.48 11.13
CA ASP A 178 -11.51 9.99 11.89
C ASP A 178 -11.57 8.48 12.07
N ALA A 179 -10.43 7.84 12.29
CA ALA A 179 -10.32 6.38 12.24
C ALA A 179 -11.32 5.63 13.14
N PRO A 180 -11.59 6.04 14.41
CA PRO A 180 -12.59 5.36 15.24
C PRO A 180 -14.00 5.43 14.66
N LEU A 181 -14.45 6.60 14.22
CA LEU A 181 -15.77 6.77 13.64
C LEU A 181 -15.88 6.08 12.28
N ALA A 182 -14.86 6.19 11.41
CA ALA A 182 -14.86 5.53 10.11
C ALA A 182 -14.97 4.00 10.24
N CYS A 183 -14.21 3.40 11.17
CA CYS A 183 -14.30 1.96 11.45
C CYS A 183 -15.67 1.56 12.02
N ALA A 184 -16.23 2.35 12.94
CA ALA A 184 -17.57 2.10 13.49
C ALA A 184 -18.66 2.19 12.42
N MET A 185 -18.58 3.18 11.52
CA MET A 185 -19.49 3.31 10.37
C MET A 185 -19.35 2.12 9.43
N HIS A 186 -18.12 1.75 9.10
CA HIS A 186 -17.86 0.59 8.23
C HIS A 186 -18.48 -0.68 8.80
N GLU A 187 -18.30 -0.95 10.09
CA GLU A 187 -18.94 -2.09 10.79
C GLU A 187 -20.45 -2.00 10.76
N ALA A 188 -21.02 -0.83 11.09
CA ALA A 188 -22.47 -0.63 11.13
C ALA A 188 -23.14 -0.95 9.79
N PHE A 189 -22.55 -0.53 8.68
CA PHE A 189 -23.10 -0.80 7.35
C PHE A 189 -22.81 -2.21 6.85
N THR A 190 -21.64 -2.77 7.12
CA THR A 190 -21.26 -4.07 6.52
C THR A 190 -21.67 -5.27 7.35
N LEU A 191 -21.80 -5.14 8.68
CA LEU A 191 -22.04 -6.28 9.60
C LEU A 191 -23.30 -6.12 10.45
N ASN A 192 -23.82 -4.89 10.63
CA ASN A 192 -24.88 -4.61 11.60
C ASN A 192 -26.21 -4.16 10.95
N VAL A 193 -26.43 -4.47 9.68
CA VAL A 193 -27.70 -4.14 8.99
C VAL A 193 -28.70 -5.27 9.17
N ALA A 194 -29.87 -4.97 9.77
CA ALA A 194 -30.94 -5.92 9.93
C ALA A 194 -31.91 -5.93 8.74
N ARG A 195 -32.27 -4.75 8.24
CA ARG A 195 -33.20 -4.55 7.12
C ARG A 195 -33.05 -3.17 6.52
N MET A 196 -33.50 -3.02 5.29
CA MET A 196 -33.48 -1.75 4.58
C MET A 196 -34.88 -1.41 4.02
N TRP A 197 -35.18 -0.14 3.96
CA TRP A 197 -36.41 0.39 3.40
C TRP A 197 -36.09 1.48 2.38
N LEU A 198 -36.88 1.52 1.30
CA LEU A 198 -36.80 2.56 0.28
C LEU A 198 -38.06 3.43 0.33
N HIS A 199 -37.88 4.74 0.20
CA HIS A 199 -38.96 5.73 0.13
C HIS A 199 -38.71 6.67 -1.03
N MET A 200 -39.75 6.96 -1.82
CA MET A 200 -39.75 7.89 -2.96
C MET A 200 -40.87 8.94 -2.81
N PRO A 201 -40.76 10.12 -3.46
CA PRO A 201 -41.70 11.23 -3.24
C PRO A 201 -43.17 10.88 -3.46
N ASP A 202 -43.49 10.02 -4.43
CA ASP A 202 -44.85 9.69 -4.84
C ASP A 202 -45.42 8.47 -4.09
N GLU A 203 -44.65 7.86 -3.20
CA GLU A 203 -45.07 6.70 -2.42
C GLU A 203 -45.48 7.12 -1.01
N VAL A 204 -46.66 6.71 -0.56
CA VAL A 204 -47.16 6.98 0.79
C VAL A 204 -46.46 6.12 1.81
N ASP A 205 -46.19 4.85 1.45
CA ASP A 205 -45.57 3.87 2.32
C ASP A 205 -44.16 3.54 1.89
N ARG A 206 -43.27 3.28 2.87
CA ARG A 206 -41.93 2.75 2.62
C ARG A 206 -42.02 1.31 2.15
N ARG A 207 -41.29 0.97 1.12
CA ARG A 207 -41.22 -0.42 0.63
C ARG A 207 -39.93 -1.11 1.11
N PRO A 208 -39.98 -2.42 1.40
CA PRO A 208 -38.77 -3.17 1.75
C PRO A 208 -37.81 -3.16 0.56
N LEU A 209 -36.52 -2.96 0.84
CA LEU A 209 -35.42 -3.04 -0.10
C LEU A 209 -34.59 -4.27 0.22
N ASP A 210 -34.52 -5.21 -0.72
CA ASP A 210 -33.62 -6.37 -0.64
C ASP A 210 -32.21 -5.93 -1.06
N GLY A 211 -31.63 -5.11 -0.20
CA GLY A 211 -30.31 -4.52 -0.40
C GLY A 211 -29.37 -4.86 0.73
N TYR A 212 -28.09 -4.69 0.49
CA TYR A 212 -27.06 -4.90 1.49
C TYR A 212 -25.84 -4.01 1.21
N PHE A 213 -24.99 -3.89 2.21
CA PHE A 213 -23.68 -3.25 2.05
C PHE A 213 -22.58 -4.30 2.08
N SER A 214 -21.59 -4.15 1.20
CA SER A 214 -20.39 -4.97 1.19
C SER A 214 -19.13 -4.12 1.38
N ALA A 215 -18.12 -4.66 2.06
CA ALA A 215 -16.82 -4.00 2.19
C ALA A 215 -16.07 -3.98 0.86
N LEU A 216 -15.49 -2.83 0.51
CA LEU A 216 -14.62 -2.65 -0.65
C LEU A 216 -13.14 -2.57 -0.25
N GLY A 217 -12.27 -2.60 -1.23
CA GLY A 217 -10.81 -2.49 -1.04
C GLY A 217 -10.08 -3.82 -0.88
N PHE A 218 -10.81 -4.94 -0.83
CA PHE A 218 -10.24 -6.28 -0.69
C PHE A 218 -10.30 -7.12 -1.97
N GLY A 219 -10.87 -6.59 -3.04
CA GLY A 219 -11.01 -7.29 -4.32
C GLY A 219 -9.67 -7.47 -5.05
N GLU A 220 -9.67 -8.39 -6.02
CA GLU A 220 -8.48 -8.65 -6.84
C GLU A 220 -8.04 -7.41 -7.65
N ASP A 221 -8.99 -6.59 -8.08
CA ASP A 221 -8.73 -5.39 -8.89
C ASP A 221 -8.58 -4.11 -8.05
N ASP A 222 -8.67 -4.24 -6.71
CA ASP A 222 -8.58 -3.10 -5.78
C ASP A 222 -7.14 -2.72 -5.41
N GLY A 223 -6.11 -3.33 -6.01
CA GLY A 223 -4.71 -3.01 -5.74
C GLY A 223 -4.38 -1.53 -6.00
N LEU A 224 -3.68 -0.88 -5.04
CA LEU A 224 -3.33 0.55 -5.14
C LEU A 224 -2.23 0.81 -6.15
N TRP A 225 -1.26 -0.08 -6.26
CA TRP A 225 -0.17 0.00 -7.23
C TRP A 225 -0.18 -1.20 -8.18
N PRO A 226 0.39 -1.04 -9.37
CA PRO A 226 0.42 -2.12 -10.35
C PRO A 226 1.18 -3.34 -9.83
N GLU A 227 0.59 -4.51 -9.97
CA GLU A 227 1.27 -5.79 -9.79
C GLU A 227 1.93 -6.23 -11.10
N ASP A 228 3.10 -6.84 -11.00
CA ASP A 228 3.75 -7.47 -12.15
C ASP A 228 3.33 -8.94 -12.37
N GLY A 229 2.32 -9.39 -11.61
CA GLY A 229 1.74 -10.74 -11.69
C GLY A 229 2.64 -11.86 -11.17
N ARG A 230 3.81 -11.52 -10.62
CA ARG A 230 4.83 -12.47 -10.15
C ARG A 230 4.85 -12.65 -8.65
N SER A 231 4.19 -11.74 -7.93
CA SER A 231 4.20 -11.72 -6.46
C SER A 231 2.90 -12.24 -5.87
N PHE A 232 3.01 -12.77 -4.66
CA PHE A 232 1.87 -13.21 -3.89
C PHE A 232 1.07 -12.01 -3.37
N ARG A 233 -0.19 -11.89 -3.80
CA ARG A 233 -1.08 -10.74 -3.50
C ARG A 233 -1.35 -10.51 -2.01
N GLY A 234 -1.24 -11.55 -1.18
CA GLY A 234 -1.44 -11.42 0.26
C GLY A 234 -0.49 -10.42 0.90
N TYR A 235 0.71 -10.30 0.39
CA TYR A 235 1.69 -9.36 0.90
C TYR A 235 1.38 -7.92 0.51
N GLN A 236 0.87 -7.70 -0.70
CA GLN A 236 0.38 -6.39 -1.09
C GLN A 236 -0.78 -5.95 -0.20
N LEU A 237 -1.72 -6.84 0.11
CA LEU A 237 -2.83 -6.58 1.02
C LEU A 237 -2.34 -6.13 2.41
N LEU A 238 -1.31 -6.80 2.96
CA LEU A 238 -0.72 -6.42 4.24
C LEU A 238 -0.04 -5.04 4.17
N LEU A 239 0.79 -4.80 3.14
CA LEU A 239 1.44 -3.51 2.93
C LEU A 239 0.42 -2.37 2.82
N GLU A 240 -0.64 -2.55 2.02
CA GLU A 240 -1.70 -1.56 1.86
C GLU A 240 -2.48 -1.33 3.16
N TYR A 241 -2.76 -2.39 3.93
CA TYR A 241 -3.45 -2.26 5.21
C TYR A 241 -2.66 -1.43 6.23
N PHE A 242 -1.35 -1.65 6.33
CA PHE A 242 -0.52 -0.92 7.28
C PHE A 242 -0.14 0.49 6.80
N THR A 243 -0.09 0.73 5.48
CA THR A 243 0.35 2.02 4.94
C THR A 243 -0.78 2.98 4.57
N PHE A 244 -1.94 2.46 4.13
CA PHE A 244 -3.09 3.28 3.70
C PHE A 244 -4.43 2.61 4.00
N ARG A 245 -4.86 2.72 5.24
CA ARG A 245 -6.12 2.11 5.72
C ARG A 245 -7.36 2.72 5.12
N GLU A 246 -7.30 3.96 4.66
CA GLU A 246 -8.39 4.68 4.01
C GLU A 246 -8.93 3.93 2.78
N LYS A 247 -8.11 3.11 2.14
CA LYS A 247 -8.53 2.19 1.07
C LYS A 247 -9.68 1.26 1.50
N PHE A 248 -9.68 0.85 2.76
CA PHE A 248 -10.64 -0.13 3.29
C PHE A 248 -11.87 0.53 3.94
N MET A 249 -11.94 1.86 3.91
CA MET A 249 -13.09 2.62 4.44
C MET A 249 -14.18 2.84 3.38
N PHE A 250 -14.19 2.05 2.32
CA PHE A 250 -15.23 2.06 1.30
C PHE A 250 -16.24 0.96 1.53
N ILE A 251 -17.51 1.29 1.39
CA ILE A 251 -18.65 0.37 1.42
C ILE A 251 -19.41 0.48 0.11
N ASP A 252 -20.00 -0.60 -0.34
CA ASP A 252 -20.75 -0.68 -1.59
C ASP A 252 -22.22 -0.99 -1.31
N LEU A 253 -23.09 -0.05 -1.59
CA LEU A 253 -24.53 -0.24 -1.51
C LEU A 253 -25.02 -0.99 -2.75
N ARG A 254 -25.70 -2.12 -2.51
CA ARG A 254 -26.21 -3.01 -3.54
C ARG A 254 -27.70 -3.28 -3.38
N GLY A 255 -28.33 -3.81 -4.42
CA GLY A 255 -29.75 -4.18 -4.44
C GLY A 255 -30.66 -3.13 -5.07
N LEU A 256 -30.13 -2.01 -5.56
CA LEU A 256 -30.92 -1.00 -6.25
C LEU A 256 -31.16 -1.31 -7.75
N GLU A 257 -30.48 -2.27 -8.33
CA GLU A 257 -30.68 -2.72 -9.72
C GLU A 257 -32.06 -3.33 -9.97
N THR A 258 -32.70 -3.82 -8.91
CA THR A 258 -34.06 -4.38 -8.98
C THR A 258 -35.17 -3.34 -8.89
N VAL A 259 -34.79 -2.09 -8.59
CA VAL A 259 -35.71 -0.99 -8.33
C VAL A 259 -36.04 -0.24 -9.63
N ALA A 260 -37.32 -0.12 -9.96
CA ALA A 260 -37.77 0.74 -11.05
C ALA A 260 -37.90 2.18 -10.57
N PHE A 261 -36.98 3.04 -11.01
CA PHE A 261 -37.04 4.48 -10.73
C PHE A 261 -37.87 5.21 -11.78
N PRO A 262 -38.84 6.08 -11.37
CA PRO A 262 -39.64 6.87 -12.30
C PRO A 262 -38.82 7.98 -12.96
N ALA A 263 -39.21 8.35 -14.16
CA ALA A 263 -38.63 9.50 -14.86
C ALA A 263 -38.90 10.79 -14.07
N GLY A 264 -37.91 11.68 -14.01
CA GLY A 264 -38.05 12.95 -13.30
C GLY A 264 -38.00 12.84 -11.76
N LEU A 265 -37.52 11.69 -11.22
CA LEU A 265 -37.36 11.50 -9.79
C LEU A 265 -36.44 12.57 -9.23
N ALA A 266 -36.91 13.30 -8.22
CA ALA A 266 -36.10 14.34 -7.55
C ALA A 266 -35.19 13.81 -6.46
N TRP A 267 -35.66 12.80 -5.71
CA TRP A 267 -34.93 12.21 -4.60
C TRP A 267 -35.48 10.82 -4.23
N PHE A 268 -34.66 10.04 -3.54
CA PHE A 268 -35.09 8.85 -2.81
C PHE A 268 -34.35 8.74 -1.48
N GLU A 269 -34.96 8.07 -0.52
CA GLU A 269 -34.38 7.81 0.80
C GLU A 269 -34.23 6.31 1.03
N ILE A 270 -33.15 5.93 1.66
CA ILE A 270 -32.91 4.58 2.12
C ILE A 270 -32.74 4.63 3.64
N ASP A 271 -33.65 3.93 4.35
CA ASP A 271 -33.56 3.75 5.78
C ASP A 271 -32.87 2.41 6.07
N VAL A 272 -31.72 2.50 6.70
CA VAL A 272 -30.91 1.34 7.12
C VAL A 272 -31.17 1.10 8.59
N VAL A 273 -31.90 0.03 8.91
CA VAL A 273 -32.20 -0.34 10.30
C VAL A 273 -31.10 -1.24 10.80
N LEU A 274 -30.45 -0.85 11.89
CA LEU A 274 -29.38 -1.60 12.51
C LEU A 274 -29.94 -2.76 13.36
N ALA A 275 -29.23 -3.89 13.41
CA ALA A 275 -29.56 -5.02 14.27
C ALA A 275 -29.26 -4.71 15.74
N GLU A 276 -28.11 -4.09 15.99
CA GLU A 276 -27.69 -3.62 17.29
C GLU A 276 -27.82 -2.10 17.37
N ARG A 277 -28.03 -1.60 18.57
CA ARG A 277 -28.15 -0.14 18.78
C ARG A 277 -26.79 0.52 18.53
N TRP A 278 -26.81 1.69 17.87
CA TRP A 278 -25.63 2.56 17.77
C TRP A 278 -25.35 3.19 19.14
N GLU A 279 -24.28 2.74 19.78
CA GLU A 279 -23.92 3.15 21.15
C GLU A 279 -22.89 4.29 21.20
N HIS A 280 -22.41 4.74 20.04
CA HIS A 280 -21.42 5.81 20.00
C HIS A 280 -22.06 7.19 20.11
N ASP A 281 -21.41 8.10 20.80
CA ASP A 281 -21.82 9.53 20.93
C ASP A 281 -21.62 10.33 19.63
N PHE A 282 -21.15 9.69 18.56
CA PHE A 282 -20.90 10.32 17.28
C PHE A 282 -22.20 10.63 16.53
N ARG A 283 -22.33 11.85 16.04
CA ARG A 283 -23.43 12.25 15.17
C ARG A 283 -23.06 12.03 13.71
N PHE A 284 -23.91 11.33 13.01
CA PHE A 284 -23.81 11.23 11.55
C PHE A 284 -24.17 12.54 10.87
N SER A 285 -23.51 12.81 9.76
CA SER A 285 -23.87 13.89 8.83
C SER A 285 -23.43 13.49 7.41
N GLU A 286 -23.91 14.24 6.42
CA GLU A 286 -23.51 14.09 5.02
C GLU A 286 -22.00 14.23 4.78
N LYS A 287 -21.27 14.83 5.72
CA LYS A 287 -19.80 14.97 5.64
C LYS A 287 -19.06 13.67 5.89
N HIS A 288 -19.68 12.75 6.63
CA HIS A 288 -19.06 11.49 7.04
C HIS A 288 -19.25 10.35 6.02
N LEU A 289 -20.16 10.52 5.05
CA LEU A 289 -20.37 9.56 3.99
C LEU A 289 -20.34 10.27 2.64
N ARG A 290 -19.47 9.84 1.74
CA ARG A 290 -19.21 10.55 0.50
C ARG A 290 -19.36 9.65 -0.72
N LEU A 291 -20.00 10.20 -1.77
CA LEU A 291 -20.10 9.61 -3.11
C LEU A 291 -18.90 9.98 -3.99
N HIS A 292 -18.73 9.28 -5.07
CA HIS A 292 -17.78 9.58 -6.14
C HIS A 292 -16.32 9.71 -5.65
N CYS A 293 -15.96 8.91 -4.66
CA CYS A 293 -14.62 8.87 -4.09
C CYS A 293 -13.80 7.72 -4.68
N VAL A 294 -12.50 7.97 -4.84
CA VAL A 294 -11.56 6.95 -5.30
C VAL A 294 -10.19 7.19 -4.67
N PRO A 295 -9.47 6.12 -4.29
CA PRO A 295 -8.07 6.23 -3.90
C PRO A 295 -7.22 6.68 -5.09
N VAL A 296 -6.26 7.57 -4.83
CA VAL A 296 -5.28 8.05 -5.80
C VAL A 296 -3.87 7.81 -5.28
N ILE A 297 -2.96 7.55 -6.20
CA ILE A 297 -1.56 7.26 -5.92
C ILE A 297 -0.64 8.20 -6.70
N ASN A 298 0.45 8.62 -6.08
CA ASN A 298 1.45 9.47 -6.71
C ASN A 298 2.39 8.65 -7.61
N LEU A 299 1.83 8.10 -8.68
CA LEU A 299 2.54 7.41 -9.75
C LEU A 299 2.12 8.00 -11.10
N PHE A 300 3.06 8.26 -11.97
CA PHE A 300 2.79 8.83 -13.28
C PHE A 300 3.86 8.43 -14.32
N PRO A 301 3.47 8.36 -15.61
CA PRO A 301 4.42 8.01 -16.66
C PRO A 301 5.47 9.10 -16.85
N LEU A 302 6.69 8.65 -17.09
CA LEU A 302 7.87 9.47 -17.39
C LEU A 302 8.67 8.87 -18.55
N GLU A 303 9.45 9.71 -19.19
CA GLU A 303 10.50 9.30 -20.13
C GLU A 303 11.87 9.61 -19.53
N SER A 304 12.88 8.83 -19.86
CA SER A 304 14.27 9.13 -19.50
C SER A 304 14.92 9.99 -20.57
N ASP A 305 15.95 10.73 -20.18
CA ASP A 305 16.91 11.19 -21.15
C ASP A 305 17.52 9.98 -21.89
N PRO A 306 17.82 10.07 -23.20
CA PRO A 306 18.49 9.00 -23.92
C PRO A 306 19.79 8.59 -23.22
N LEU A 307 19.95 7.30 -23.00
CA LEU A 307 21.10 6.75 -22.28
C LEU A 307 22.04 6.08 -23.28
N THR A 308 23.28 6.59 -23.39
CA THR A 308 24.31 5.96 -24.20
C THR A 308 25.07 4.94 -23.35
N ILE A 309 25.06 3.67 -23.78
CA ILE A 309 25.84 2.61 -23.15
C ILE A 309 27.17 2.45 -23.86
N ASN A 310 28.20 2.15 -23.07
CA ASN A 310 29.56 1.91 -23.57
C ASN A 310 30.24 0.77 -22.79
N SER A 311 31.34 0.27 -23.28
CA SER A 311 32.10 -0.83 -22.66
C SER A 311 32.85 -0.45 -21.38
N LEU A 312 32.90 0.84 -21.02
CA LEU A 312 33.68 1.34 -19.89
C LEU A 312 32.88 1.42 -18.58
N GLN A 313 31.55 1.41 -18.67
CA GLN A 313 30.66 1.54 -17.52
C GLN A 313 29.76 0.31 -17.40
N THR A 314 29.61 -0.18 -16.18
CA THR A 314 28.72 -1.29 -15.84
C THR A 314 27.36 -0.83 -15.30
N GLU A 315 27.29 0.39 -14.80
CA GLU A 315 26.08 0.97 -14.21
C GLU A 315 25.88 2.39 -14.76
N TYR A 316 24.64 2.71 -15.11
CA TYR A 316 24.26 3.98 -15.73
C TYR A 316 23.22 4.70 -14.88
N PRO A 317 23.48 5.97 -14.44
CA PRO A 317 22.49 6.73 -13.69
C PRO A 317 21.32 7.12 -14.60
N LEU A 318 20.10 6.81 -14.18
CA LEU A 318 18.89 7.20 -14.89
C LEU A 318 18.48 8.61 -14.49
N ARG A 319 18.15 9.44 -15.48
CA ARG A 319 17.65 10.79 -15.27
C ARG A 319 16.31 10.96 -15.99
N PRO A 320 15.23 11.33 -15.25
CA PRO A 320 13.95 11.64 -15.87
C PRO A 320 14.06 12.88 -16.77
N MET A 321 13.47 12.80 -17.96
CA MET A 321 13.50 13.89 -18.94
C MET A 321 12.65 15.08 -18.45
N ARG A 322 13.16 16.30 -18.62
CA ARG A 322 12.46 17.58 -18.34
C ARG A 322 11.93 17.72 -16.91
N VAL A 323 12.53 17.06 -15.95
CA VAL A 323 12.13 17.15 -14.54
C VAL A 323 13.18 17.90 -13.73
N GLN A 324 12.70 18.67 -12.75
CA GLN A 324 13.60 19.38 -11.83
C GLN A 324 14.20 18.40 -10.81
N ASP A 325 15.51 18.49 -10.62
CA ASP A 325 16.23 17.69 -9.64
C ASP A 325 15.60 17.80 -8.24
N GLY A 326 15.42 16.65 -7.60
CA GLY A 326 14.87 16.55 -6.25
C GLY A 326 13.35 16.60 -6.13
N HIS A 327 12.62 16.64 -7.25
CA HIS A 327 11.14 16.65 -7.27
C HIS A 327 10.53 15.41 -7.90
N THR A 328 11.36 14.48 -8.34
CA THR A 328 10.90 13.22 -8.94
C THR A 328 11.90 12.13 -8.64
N GLU A 329 11.38 10.97 -8.27
CA GLU A 329 12.10 9.71 -8.12
C GLU A 329 11.56 8.71 -9.13
N ILE A 330 12.41 7.80 -9.61
CA ILE A 330 11.99 6.71 -10.50
C ILE A 330 11.44 5.58 -9.64
N TYR A 331 10.19 5.20 -9.89
CA TYR A 331 9.52 4.08 -9.24
C TYR A 331 9.85 2.75 -9.93
N THR A 332 9.67 2.69 -11.26
CA THR A 332 10.00 1.51 -12.08
C THR A 332 10.55 1.93 -13.44
N VAL A 333 11.32 1.03 -14.04
CA VAL A 333 11.64 1.04 -15.46
C VAL A 333 10.69 0.07 -16.15
N ASP A 334 9.84 0.59 -17.03
CA ASP A 334 8.75 -0.16 -17.64
C ASP A 334 9.18 -0.82 -18.95
N SER A 335 10.00 -0.12 -19.75
CA SER A 335 10.60 -0.69 -20.95
C SER A 335 11.97 -0.07 -21.24
N VAL A 336 12.84 -0.86 -21.86
CA VAL A 336 14.15 -0.45 -22.35
C VAL A 336 14.29 -0.91 -23.78
N ILE A 337 14.46 0.02 -24.70
CA ILE A 337 14.55 -0.26 -26.15
C ILE A 337 15.78 0.43 -26.70
N SER A 338 16.58 -0.30 -27.48
CA SER A 338 17.77 0.26 -28.12
C SER A 338 17.46 1.03 -29.40
N SER A 339 18.42 1.83 -29.86
CA SER A 339 18.36 2.52 -31.17
C SER A 339 18.19 1.54 -32.35
N HIS A 340 18.57 0.29 -32.18
CA HIS A 340 18.38 -0.80 -33.15
C HIS A 340 17.05 -1.56 -32.96
N GLN A 341 16.11 -1.02 -32.16
CA GLN A 341 14.81 -1.63 -31.84
C GLN A 341 14.90 -2.96 -31.07
N GLN A 342 16.02 -3.25 -30.45
CA GLN A 342 16.14 -4.41 -29.57
C GLN A 342 15.49 -4.09 -28.23
N VAL A 343 14.69 -5.04 -27.72
CA VAL A 343 14.00 -4.93 -26.45
C VAL A 343 14.82 -5.64 -25.38
N TYR A 344 15.23 -4.92 -24.37
CA TYR A 344 15.87 -5.48 -23.18
C TYR A 344 14.80 -6.00 -22.22
N ALA A 345 14.91 -7.27 -21.83
CA ALA A 345 13.99 -7.86 -20.87
C ALA A 345 14.43 -7.58 -19.43
N PRO A 346 13.50 -7.35 -18.47
CA PRO A 346 13.90 -7.24 -17.07
C PRO A 346 14.50 -8.57 -16.59
N PHE A 347 15.61 -8.54 -15.87
CA PHE A 347 16.30 -9.72 -15.37
C PHE A 347 15.41 -10.64 -14.53
N SER A 348 14.44 -10.09 -13.82
CA SER A 348 13.40 -10.84 -13.11
C SER A 348 12.58 -11.78 -14.02
N SER A 349 12.51 -11.52 -15.34
CA SER A 349 11.84 -12.42 -16.29
C SER A 349 12.60 -13.72 -16.56
N PHE A 350 13.89 -13.77 -16.26
CA PHE A 350 14.73 -14.96 -16.40
C PHE A 350 14.22 -16.12 -15.53
N ARG A 351 13.83 -15.84 -14.30
CA ARG A 351 13.22 -16.83 -13.39
C ARG A 351 11.92 -17.43 -13.96
N HIS A 352 11.06 -16.58 -14.51
CA HIS A 352 9.75 -17.01 -15.02
C HIS A 352 9.84 -17.97 -16.20
N LYS A 353 10.92 -17.90 -16.94
CA LYS A 353 11.23 -18.81 -18.04
C LYS A 353 11.97 -20.07 -17.59
N GLY A 354 12.10 -20.30 -16.27
CA GLY A 354 12.71 -21.50 -15.69
C GLY A 354 14.22 -21.60 -15.88
N GLY A 355 14.90 -20.47 -16.13
CA GLY A 355 16.35 -20.45 -16.39
C GLY A 355 16.77 -21.19 -17.66
N MET A 356 15.82 -21.72 -18.44
CA MET A 356 16.12 -22.39 -19.70
C MET A 356 16.39 -21.34 -20.77
N MET A 357 17.59 -21.31 -21.28
CA MET A 357 17.93 -20.66 -22.55
C MET A 357 17.15 -21.33 -23.67
N ARG A 358 16.01 -20.77 -24.04
CA ARG A 358 15.38 -21.10 -25.31
C ARG A 358 16.08 -20.29 -26.40
N HIS A 359 16.17 -20.84 -27.61
CA HIS A 359 16.68 -20.12 -28.79
C HIS A 359 15.93 -18.80 -29.07
N ASP A 360 14.76 -18.58 -28.44
CA ASP A 360 13.95 -17.34 -28.50
C ASP A 360 14.07 -16.47 -27.21
N ALA A 361 15.02 -16.75 -26.32
CA ALA A 361 15.23 -15.92 -25.13
C ALA A 361 15.85 -14.58 -25.55
N ALA A 362 15.44 -13.48 -24.88
CA ALA A 362 16.06 -12.19 -25.11
C ALA A 362 17.56 -12.28 -24.76
N ASP A 363 18.41 -11.94 -25.72
CA ASP A 363 19.87 -11.92 -25.54
C ASP A 363 20.32 -10.76 -24.65
N TYR A 364 19.39 -9.83 -24.34
CA TYR A 364 19.62 -8.59 -23.63
C TYR A 364 18.72 -8.47 -22.41
N TYR A 365 19.32 -8.24 -21.26
CA TYR A 365 18.62 -8.06 -19.99
C TYR A 365 19.01 -6.74 -19.33
N TYR A 366 18.10 -6.18 -18.53
CA TYR A 366 18.41 -5.07 -17.64
C TYR A 366 18.01 -5.38 -16.20
N HIS A 367 18.74 -4.76 -15.27
CA HIS A 367 18.44 -4.75 -13.86
C HIS A 367 18.52 -3.30 -13.35
N THR A 368 17.72 -2.98 -12.35
CA THR A 368 17.75 -1.65 -11.73
C THR A 368 18.23 -1.75 -10.30
N ARG A 369 19.07 -0.80 -9.91
CA ARG A 369 19.56 -0.67 -8.54
C ARG A 369 19.25 0.72 -8.01
N VAL A 370 18.67 0.78 -6.82
CA VAL A 370 18.33 2.04 -6.15
C VAL A 370 19.34 2.32 -5.05
N ARG A 371 19.91 3.51 -5.04
CA ARG A 371 20.87 3.94 -4.01
C ARG A 371 20.46 5.28 -3.44
N ARG A 372 20.54 5.41 -2.12
CA ARG A 372 20.34 6.69 -1.46
C ARG A 372 21.56 7.59 -1.68
N GLY A 373 21.34 8.75 -2.33
CA GLY A 373 22.37 9.73 -2.56
C GLY A 373 22.71 10.55 -1.32
N PRO A 374 23.79 11.34 -1.35
CA PRO A 374 24.19 12.21 -0.24
C PRO A 374 23.13 13.26 0.13
N SER A 375 22.29 13.67 -0.82
CA SER A 375 21.14 14.57 -0.63
C SER A 375 19.94 13.92 0.07
N GLY A 376 20.01 12.62 0.36
CA GLY A 376 18.90 11.85 0.94
C GLY A 376 17.85 11.40 -0.09
N LEU A 377 18.03 11.74 -1.37
CA LEU A 377 17.17 11.30 -2.47
C LEU A 377 17.59 9.91 -2.96
N TYR A 378 16.64 9.16 -3.49
CA TYR A 378 16.87 7.86 -4.07
C TYR A 378 17.16 7.99 -5.56
N ASN A 379 18.36 7.56 -5.97
CA ASN A 379 18.82 7.55 -7.35
C ASN A 379 18.74 6.14 -7.91
N THR A 380 18.22 5.99 -9.11
CA THR A 380 18.10 4.69 -9.80
C THR A 380 19.22 4.55 -10.84
N TRP A 381 19.85 3.41 -10.83
CA TRP A 381 20.90 3.02 -11.76
C TRP A 381 20.41 1.85 -12.62
N LEU A 382 20.72 1.89 -13.90
CA LEU A 382 20.48 0.79 -14.84
C LEU A 382 21.77 -0.02 -15.00
N ILE A 383 21.61 -1.34 -14.91
CA ILE A 383 22.67 -2.31 -15.20
C ILE A 383 22.14 -3.11 -16.37
N VAL A 384 22.94 -3.25 -17.42
CA VAL A 384 22.62 -4.02 -18.61
C VAL A 384 23.53 -5.22 -18.69
N GLY A 385 23.01 -6.33 -19.22
CA GLY A 385 23.73 -7.58 -19.36
C GLY A 385 22.99 -8.55 -20.29
N GLY A 386 23.59 -9.72 -20.49
CA GLY A 386 23.05 -10.78 -21.33
C GLY A 386 24.14 -11.49 -22.11
N GLU A 387 23.82 -12.54 -22.84
CA GLU A 387 24.77 -13.36 -23.61
C GLU A 387 25.52 -12.52 -24.66
N ALA A 388 24.88 -11.50 -25.21
CA ALA A 388 25.51 -10.58 -26.16
C ALA A 388 26.67 -9.78 -25.56
N PHE A 389 26.69 -9.58 -24.24
CA PHE A 389 27.77 -8.86 -23.54
C PHE A 389 28.98 -9.74 -23.21
N ASP A 390 28.79 -11.07 -23.11
CA ASP A 390 29.87 -12.01 -22.81
C ASP A 390 30.79 -12.27 -24.04
N ASN A 391 30.31 -12.00 -25.24
CA ASN A 391 31.07 -12.22 -26.48
C ASN A 391 31.95 -11.05 -26.93
N HIS A 392 32.31 -10.11 -26.03
CA HIS A 392 33.13 -8.92 -26.33
C HIS A 392 32.61 -8.02 -27.46
N THR A 393 31.37 -8.21 -27.89
CA THR A 393 30.68 -7.36 -28.87
C THR A 393 29.68 -6.45 -28.17
N VAL A 394 30.16 -5.70 -27.18
CA VAL A 394 29.35 -4.56 -26.70
C VAL A 394 29.25 -3.58 -27.86
N PRO A 395 28.05 -3.21 -28.32
CA PRO A 395 27.91 -2.21 -29.36
C PRO A 395 28.60 -0.94 -28.91
N GLU A 396 29.57 -0.47 -29.68
CA GLU A 396 30.19 0.82 -29.44
C GLU A 396 29.09 1.89 -29.57
N ASP A 397 28.83 2.62 -28.47
CA ASP A 397 27.88 3.74 -28.42
C ASP A 397 26.42 3.46 -28.81
N GLU A 398 25.83 2.42 -28.24
CA GLU A 398 24.38 2.19 -28.38
C GLU A 398 23.56 3.13 -27.51
N SER A 399 22.52 3.73 -28.08
CA SER A 399 21.59 4.59 -27.33
C SER A 399 20.33 3.81 -26.93
N LEU A 400 19.97 3.89 -25.64
CA LEU A 400 18.77 3.29 -25.06
C LEU A 400 17.71 4.35 -24.81
N SER A 401 16.49 4.05 -25.16
CA SER A 401 15.28 4.79 -24.82
C SER A 401 14.50 4.03 -23.76
N LEU A 402 14.13 4.70 -22.66
CA LEU A 402 13.44 4.08 -21.53
C LEU A 402 12.11 4.78 -21.29
N THR A 403 11.07 3.96 -21.07
CA THR A 403 9.83 4.42 -20.44
C THR A 403 9.88 4.10 -18.97
N LEU A 404 9.45 5.05 -18.16
CA LEU A 404 9.57 5.02 -16.71
C LEU A 404 8.22 5.30 -16.05
N THR A 405 8.02 4.76 -14.87
CA THR A 405 7.01 5.27 -13.93
C THR A 405 7.72 6.01 -12.81
N GLY A 406 7.27 7.22 -12.53
CA GLY A 406 7.86 8.10 -11.51
C GLY A 406 6.91 8.43 -10.38
N THR A 407 7.49 8.97 -9.30
CA THR A 407 6.81 9.52 -8.13
C THR A 407 7.41 10.86 -7.76
N ASN A 408 6.66 11.72 -7.07
CA ASN A 408 7.20 12.97 -6.53
C ASN A 408 7.94 12.79 -5.18
N GLY A 409 8.18 11.53 -4.76
CA GLY A 409 8.89 11.22 -3.54
C GLY A 409 8.29 11.92 -2.32
N GLN A 410 9.12 12.63 -1.57
CA GLN A 410 8.70 13.34 -0.35
C GLN A 410 8.02 14.69 -0.60
N LEU A 411 7.98 15.19 -1.84
CA LEU A 411 7.45 16.52 -2.15
C LEU A 411 6.00 16.73 -1.67
N PRO A 412 5.06 15.75 -1.82
CA PRO A 412 3.68 15.92 -1.37
C PRO A 412 3.53 16.24 0.11
N ARG A 413 4.50 15.87 0.95
CA ARG A 413 4.46 16.08 2.41
C ARG A 413 5.40 17.17 2.90
N ARG A 414 6.26 17.72 2.07
CA ARG A 414 7.09 18.88 2.46
C ARG A 414 6.25 20.10 2.79
N ALA A 415 5.09 20.21 2.16
CA ALA A 415 4.13 21.29 2.38
C ALA A 415 2.82 20.74 2.96
N LEU A 416 2.89 20.09 4.11
CA LEU A 416 1.82 19.34 4.80
C LEU A 416 0.44 20.02 4.81
N GLN A 417 0.41 21.35 4.93
CA GLN A 417 -0.82 22.13 5.01
C GLN A 417 -1.33 22.60 3.64
N SER A 418 -0.54 22.51 2.60
CA SER A 418 -0.81 23.09 1.27
C SER A 418 -0.98 22.08 0.15
N THR A 419 -0.81 20.78 0.39
CA THR A 419 -1.01 19.77 -0.65
C THR A 419 -2.50 19.51 -0.85
N VAL A 420 -3.11 20.34 -1.68
CA VAL A 420 -4.50 20.23 -2.12
C VAL A 420 -4.51 19.73 -3.55
N LEU A 421 -5.22 18.62 -3.76
CA LEU A 421 -5.47 18.03 -5.07
C LEU A 421 -6.78 18.61 -5.60
N ASP A 422 -6.73 19.63 -6.45
CA ASP A 422 -7.90 20.35 -6.92
C ASP A 422 -7.92 20.61 -8.43
N THR A 423 -6.95 20.11 -9.15
CA THR A 423 -6.83 20.35 -10.59
C THR A 423 -6.92 19.04 -11.35
N VAL A 424 -7.79 19.00 -12.35
CA VAL A 424 -7.95 17.90 -13.31
C VAL A 424 -7.25 18.28 -14.60
N MET A 425 -6.47 17.37 -15.20
CA MET A 425 -5.93 17.60 -16.55
C MET A 425 -7.10 17.69 -17.55
N LYS A 426 -7.11 18.75 -18.36
CA LYS A 426 -8.18 19.11 -19.32
C LYS A 426 -8.30 18.07 -20.44
N THR A 427 -8.98 16.97 -20.18
CA THR A 427 -9.35 16.00 -21.22
C THR A 427 -10.86 15.73 -21.28
N THR A 428 -11.63 16.28 -20.34
CA THR A 428 -13.09 16.12 -20.26
C THR A 428 -13.78 17.42 -20.61
N SER A 429 -14.80 17.33 -21.46
CA SER A 429 -15.67 18.45 -21.83
C SER A 429 -16.62 18.88 -20.70
N ALA A 430 -16.74 18.08 -19.64
CA ALA A 430 -17.58 18.37 -18.49
C ALA A 430 -16.79 19.08 -17.38
N SER A 431 -17.46 20.01 -16.70
CA SER A 431 -16.91 20.67 -15.51
C SER A 431 -16.97 19.70 -14.32
N ILE A 432 -15.82 19.15 -13.94
CA ILE A 432 -15.70 18.28 -12.77
C ILE A 432 -14.79 18.98 -11.75
N ALA A 433 -15.30 19.23 -10.57
CA ALA A 433 -14.45 19.65 -9.45
C ALA A 433 -13.86 18.40 -8.77
N VAL A 434 -12.63 18.52 -8.29
CA VAL A 434 -11.95 17.46 -7.52
C VAL A 434 -11.38 18.05 -6.27
N ARG A 435 -11.39 17.27 -5.18
CA ARG A 435 -10.68 17.60 -3.93
C ARG A 435 -10.23 16.35 -3.21
N ASN A 436 -9.12 16.42 -2.51
CA ASN A 436 -8.73 15.35 -1.60
C ASN A 436 -9.50 15.45 -0.27
N LEU A 437 -9.91 14.29 0.25
CA LEU A 437 -10.63 14.18 1.53
C LEU A 437 -9.68 13.93 2.70
N CYS A 438 -8.55 13.26 2.46
CA CYS A 438 -7.49 13.07 3.44
C CYS A 438 -6.19 13.69 2.95
N ALA A 439 -5.31 14.03 3.88
CA ALA A 439 -3.98 14.52 3.55
C ALA A 439 -3.18 13.41 2.85
N PRO A 440 -2.40 13.73 1.80
CA PRO A 440 -1.53 12.76 1.17
C PRO A 440 -0.59 12.08 2.18
N THR A 441 -0.42 10.77 2.09
CA THR A 441 0.49 10.03 2.97
C THR A 441 1.95 10.36 2.68
N LEU A 442 2.82 10.09 3.65
CA LEU A 442 4.26 10.05 3.38
C LEU A 442 4.58 8.84 2.50
N PRO A 443 5.53 8.95 1.56
CA PRO A 443 6.07 7.77 0.92
C PRO A 443 6.80 6.92 1.95
N CYS A 444 6.62 5.59 1.88
CA CYS A 444 7.32 4.65 2.74
C CYS A 444 8.42 3.96 1.92
N TYR A 445 9.63 4.03 2.42
CA TYR A 445 10.79 3.36 1.79
C TYR A 445 11.01 1.99 2.43
N PRO A 446 11.53 1.00 1.68
CA PRO A 446 11.85 -0.30 2.26
C PRO A 446 12.79 -0.16 3.45
N PRO A 447 12.57 -0.89 4.54
CA PRO A 447 13.46 -0.86 5.70
C PRO A 447 14.89 -1.27 5.30
N ALA A 448 15.87 -0.41 5.62
CA ALA A 448 17.30 -0.65 5.30
C ALA A 448 18.07 -1.27 6.48
N GLN A 449 17.40 -1.58 7.60
CA GLN A 449 18.03 -2.01 8.86
C GLN A 449 17.52 -3.39 9.28
N ASP A 450 18.18 -3.99 10.29
CA ASP A 450 17.79 -5.21 11.01
C ASP A 450 17.66 -6.47 10.14
N ARG A 451 18.55 -6.65 9.16
CA ARG A 451 18.53 -7.83 8.30
C ARG A 451 17.17 -8.05 7.61
N PHE A 452 16.50 -6.96 7.23
CA PHE A 452 15.13 -6.99 6.67
C PHE A 452 15.02 -7.98 5.50
N HIS A 453 15.94 -7.94 4.54
CA HIS A 453 15.93 -8.84 3.38
C HIS A 453 16.03 -10.32 3.79
N TRP A 454 16.87 -10.65 4.77
CA TRP A 454 16.96 -12.01 5.31
C TRP A 454 15.67 -12.45 6.00
N ARG A 455 15.05 -11.58 6.77
CA ARG A 455 13.78 -11.87 7.44
C ARG A 455 12.66 -12.10 6.42
N VAL A 456 12.61 -11.29 5.36
CA VAL A 456 11.67 -11.47 4.24
C VAL A 456 11.91 -12.80 3.55
N LEU A 457 13.17 -13.14 3.20
CA LEU A 457 13.51 -14.41 2.55
C LEU A 457 13.16 -15.62 3.43
N SER A 458 13.45 -15.54 4.73
CA SER A 458 13.08 -16.59 5.70
C SER A 458 11.58 -16.78 5.80
N HIS A 459 10.82 -15.69 5.85
CA HIS A 459 9.37 -15.72 5.90
C HIS A 459 8.77 -16.35 4.63
N LEU A 460 9.27 -15.98 3.47
CA LEU A 460 8.78 -16.50 2.19
C LEU A 460 9.09 -17.99 1.97
N GLY A 461 10.08 -18.53 2.67
CA GLY A 461 10.38 -19.96 2.73
C GLY A 461 9.56 -20.74 3.77
N SER A 462 8.76 -20.04 4.60
CA SER A 462 7.99 -20.67 5.67
C SER A 462 6.69 -21.27 5.15
N SER A 463 6.26 -22.40 5.71
CA SER A 463 4.96 -22.99 5.39
C SER A 463 3.81 -22.20 6.02
N PHE A 464 2.61 -22.30 5.43
CA PHE A 464 1.41 -21.67 5.97
C PHE A 464 1.15 -22.03 7.44
N LEU A 465 1.33 -23.27 7.81
CA LEU A 465 1.10 -23.72 9.19
C LEU A 465 2.13 -23.13 10.16
N SER A 466 3.38 -22.96 9.75
CA SER A 466 4.41 -22.38 10.61
C SER A 466 4.15 -20.91 10.97
N LEU A 467 3.39 -20.17 10.14
CA LEU A 467 2.97 -18.80 10.47
C LEU A 467 1.99 -18.74 11.64
N MET A 468 1.30 -19.84 11.91
CA MET A 468 0.26 -19.96 12.94
C MET A 468 0.71 -20.78 14.14
N ASP A 469 2.00 -21.09 14.26
CA ASP A 469 2.52 -21.88 15.39
C ASP A 469 2.37 -21.16 16.73
N ASN A 470 2.53 -19.84 16.74
CA ASN A 470 2.30 -19.02 17.92
C ASN A 470 2.15 -17.53 17.57
N ALA A 471 1.71 -16.75 18.56
CA ALA A 471 1.49 -15.30 18.40
C ALA A 471 2.75 -14.51 18.03
N GLU A 472 3.93 -14.92 18.50
CA GLU A 472 5.19 -14.24 18.23
C GLU A 472 5.58 -14.34 16.76
N VAL A 473 5.42 -15.52 16.17
CA VAL A 473 5.69 -15.74 14.73
C VAL A 473 4.72 -14.92 13.88
N LEU A 474 3.41 -14.93 14.19
CA LEU A 474 2.43 -14.13 13.46
C LEU A 474 2.74 -12.63 13.58
N ARG A 475 3.01 -12.12 14.79
CA ARG A 475 3.41 -10.71 15.01
C ARG A 475 4.66 -10.35 14.24
N GLY A 476 5.70 -11.21 14.31
CA GLY A 476 6.95 -11.00 13.58
C GLY A 476 6.77 -10.96 12.07
N THR A 477 5.89 -11.80 11.54
CA THR A 477 5.53 -11.82 10.12
C THR A 477 4.81 -10.55 9.71
N LEU A 478 3.74 -10.16 10.40
CA LEU A 478 2.98 -8.96 10.08
C LEU A 478 3.83 -7.69 10.22
N ALA A 479 4.75 -7.65 11.20
CA ALA A 479 5.67 -6.53 11.40
C ALA A 479 6.63 -6.29 10.22
N LEU A 480 6.88 -7.29 9.36
CA LEU A 480 7.67 -7.10 8.14
C LEU A 480 6.98 -6.19 7.12
N TYR A 481 5.66 -6.05 7.20
CA TYR A 481 4.82 -5.26 6.30
C TYR A 481 4.42 -3.91 6.88
N GLU A 482 4.79 -3.64 8.14
CA GLU A 482 4.60 -2.33 8.77
C GLU A 482 5.83 -1.45 8.54
N TRP A 483 5.76 -0.55 7.54
CA TRP A 483 6.87 0.33 7.14
C TRP A 483 6.67 1.78 7.59
N THR A 484 5.56 2.07 8.29
CA THR A 484 5.19 3.44 8.64
C THR A 484 5.70 3.88 10.01
N ASP A 485 6.23 2.94 10.81
CA ASP A 485 6.60 3.18 12.22
C ASP A 485 5.41 3.73 13.05
N SER A 486 4.19 3.33 12.68
CA SER A 486 2.96 3.81 13.32
C SER A 486 2.78 3.17 14.70
N GLU A 487 2.66 4.01 15.74
CA GLU A 487 2.35 3.58 17.10
C GLU A 487 1.04 2.76 17.17
N MET A 488 0.02 3.17 16.39
CA MET A 488 -1.25 2.45 16.33
C MET A 488 -1.10 1.06 15.72
N ASN A 489 -0.31 0.93 14.65
CA ASN A 489 -0.05 -0.37 14.04
C ASN A 489 0.75 -1.27 14.99
N ARG A 490 1.73 -0.72 15.69
CA ARG A 490 2.49 -1.45 16.71
C ARG A 490 1.59 -1.98 17.81
N ARG A 491 0.67 -1.15 18.35
CA ARG A 491 -0.31 -1.59 19.36
C ARG A 491 -1.21 -2.70 18.87
N ARG A 492 -1.68 -2.64 17.61
CA ARG A 492 -2.48 -3.74 17.01
C ARG A 492 -1.69 -5.04 16.92
N LEU A 493 -0.42 -4.98 16.55
CA LEU A 493 0.44 -6.16 16.49
C LEU A 493 0.71 -6.74 17.89
N GLU A 494 1.00 -5.89 18.87
CA GLU A 494 1.20 -6.30 20.27
C GLU A 494 -0.06 -6.88 20.90
N ALA A 495 -1.25 -6.45 20.44
CA ALA A 495 -2.54 -6.96 20.90
C ALA A 495 -2.85 -8.40 20.47
N ILE A 496 -2.06 -9.00 19.60
CA ILE A 496 -2.19 -10.43 19.26
C ILE A 496 -1.60 -11.23 20.43
N LEU A 497 -2.46 -11.84 21.27
CA LEU A 497 -2.03 -12.54 22.49
C LEU A 497 -1.69 -13.99 22.22
N ASP A 498 -2.54 -14.70 21.46
CA ASP A 498 -2.40 -16.13 21.18
C ASP A 498 -2.93 -16.48 19.80
N VAL A 499 -2.36 -17.51 19.18
CA VAL A 499 -2.80 -18.05 17.89
C VAL A 499 -2.82 -19.56 17.99
N LYS A 500 -3.92 -20.15 17.57
CA LYS A 500 -4.10 -21.61 17.50
C LYS A 500 -4.69 -21.98 16.15
N HIS A 501 -4.29 -23.11 15.64
CA HIS A 501 -4.90 -23.66 14.44
C HIS A 501 -5.28 -25.12 14.64
N ARG A 502 -6.32 -25.55 13.92
CA ARG A 502 -6.71 -26.96 13.92
C ARG A 502 -7.26 -27.35 12.55
N ALA A 503 -6.89 -28.54 12.10
CA ALA A 503 -7.49 -29.11 10.91
C ALA A 503 -8.98 -29.35 11.13
N THR A 504 -9.80 -29.05 10.13
CA THR A 504 -11.24 -29.28 10.13
C THR A 504 -11.68 -29.87 8.80
N GLU A 505 -12.78 -30.61 8.82
CA GLU A 505 -13.33 -31.23 7.62
C GLU A 505 -14.84 -30.99 7.59
N ARG A 506 -15.36 -30.78 6.38
CA ARG A 506 -16.80 -30.67 6.17
C ARG A 506 -17.26 -31.40 4.91
N PHE A 507 -18.50 -31.81 4.88
CA PHE A 507 -19.15 -32.30 3.68
C PHE A 507 -19.76 -31.12 2.88
N ALA A 508 -19.33 -30.95 1.65
CA ALA A 508 -19.89 -29.97 0.71
C ALA A 508 -20.12 -30.65 -0.64
N GLN A 509 -21.32 -30.53 -1.19
CA GLN A 509 -21.69 -31.07 -2.52
C GLN A 509 -21.32 -32.55 -2.71
N GLY A 510 -21.43 -33.38 -1.64
CA GLY A 510 -21.12 -34.81 -1.68
C GLY A 510 -19.61 -35.15 -1.57
N HIS A 511 -18.74 -34.19 -1.38
CA HIS A 511 -17.31 -34.39 -1.19
C HIS A 511 -16.84 -33.92 0.19
N LEU A 512 -15.84 -34.63 0.73
CA LEU A 512 -15.17 -34.21 1.96
C LEU A 512 -14.18 -33.08 1.60
N VAL A 513 -14.43 -31.87 2.11
CA VAL A 513 -13.55 -30.71 1.92
C VAL A 513 -12.78 -30.50 3.22
N ARG A 514 -11.46 -30.41 3.10
CA ARG A 514 -10.56 -30.13 4.22
C ARG A 514 -10.32 -28.64 4.37
N GLY A 515 -10.08 -28.22 5.60
CA GLY A 515 -9.80 -26.84 5.91
C GLY A 515 -9.01 -26.66 7.21
N VAL A 516 -8.70 -25.42 7.51
CA VAL A 516 -8.01 -25.02 8.74
C VAL A 516 -8.87 -23.98 9.45
N GLN A 517 -9.22 -24.26 10.70
CA GLN A 517 -9.78 -23.27 11.61
C GLN A 517 -8.65 -22.60 12.36
N ILE A 518 -8.62 -21.27 12.30
CA ILE A 518 -7.62 -20.42 12.94
C ILE A 518 -8.30 -19.62 14.03
N GLU A 519 -7.81 -19.72 15.25
CA GLU A 519 -8.30 -18.96 16.39
C GLU A 519 -7.21 -17.97 16.82
N VAL A 520 -7.54 -16.67 16.77
CA VAL A 520 -6.65 -15.58 17.18
C VAL A 520 -7.23 -14.89 18.40
N THR A 521 -6.48 -14.83 19.48
CA THR A 521 -6.89 -14.11 20.68
C THR A 521 -6.30 -12.70 20.65
N LEU A 522 -7.16 -11.69 20.74
CA LEU A 522 -6.78 -10.28 20.70
C LEU A 522 -7.12 -9.55 22.00
N ASP A 523 -6.24 -8.62 22.41
CA ASP A 523 -6.57 -7.62 23.43
C ASP A 523 -7.33 -6.46 22.78
N SER A 524 -8.58 -6.24 23.18
CA SER A 524 -9.42 -5.17 22.64
C SER A 524 -8.86 -3.76 22.85
N HIS A 525 -8.03 -3.55 23.87
CA HIS A 525 -7.41 -2.26 24.18
C HIS A 525 -6.35 -1.81 23.16
N GLY A 526 -5.84 -2.72 22.32
CA GLY A 526 -4.91 -2.39 21.24
C GLY A 526 -5.56 -1.79 19.99
N PHE A 527 -6.88 -1.70 19.96
CA PHE A 527 -7.67 -1.27 18.81
C PHE A 527 -8.50 -0.02 19.13
N ALA A 528 -8.90 0.71 18.08
CA ALA A 528 -9.73 1.91 18.21
C ALA A 528 -11.22 1.62 18.45
N GLY A 529 -11.59 0.36 18.64
CA GLY A 529 -12.96 -0.10 18.87
C GLY A 529 -13.26 -1.38 18.09
N ARG A 530 -14.51 -1.88 18.22
CA ARG A 530 -14.94 -3.13 17.60
C ARG A 530 -14.82 -3.11 16.08
N GLY A 531 -15.17 -1.99 15.43
CA GLY A 531 -15.05 -1.86 13.97
C GLY A 531 -13.59 -1.96 13.48
N ASP A 532 -12.61 -1.48 14.25
CA ASP A 532 -11.19 -1.63 13.93
C ASP A 532 -10.75 -3.11 14.03
N ILE A 533 -11.27 -3.85 15.02
CA ILE A 533 -11.04 -5.29 15.17
C ILE A 533 -11.67 -6.06 14.00
N CYS A 534 -12.90 -5.73 13.62
CA CYS A 534 -13.57 -6.33 12.47
C CYS A 534 -12.81 -6.15 11.17
N LEU A 535 -12.29 -4.94 10.94
CA LEU A 535 -11.46 -4.65 9.76
C LEU A 535 -10.14 -5.43 9.78
N PHE A 536 -9.48 -5.50 10.94
CA PHE A 536 -8.26 -6.30 11.11
C PHE A 536 -8.53 -7.80 10.88
N GLY A 537 -9.64 -8.31 11.39
CA GLY A 537 -10.07 -9.68 11.18
C GLY A 537 -10.39 -9.99 9.71
N GLU A 538 -11.05 -9.08 9.00
CA GLU A 538 -11.29 -9.25 7.56
C GLU A 538 -9.98 -9.29 6.78
N MET A 539 -9.03 -8.42 7.10
CA MET A 539 -7.70 -8.44 6.51
C MET A 539 -7.00 -9.78 6.76
N LEU A 540 -6.97 -10.25 8.01
CA LEU A 540 -6.36 -11.55 8.37
C LEU A 540 -7.06 -12.72 7.67
N SER A 541 -8.40 -12.75 7.67
CA SER A 541 -9.16 -13.81 7.01
C SER A 541 -8.84 -13.92 5.52
N ARG A 542 -8.70 -12.78 4.84
CA ARG A 542 -8.32 -12.75 3.42
C ARG A 542 -6.85 -13.09 3.20
N PHE A 543 -5.97 -12.60 4.05
CA PHE A 543 -4.55 -12.96 4.00
C PHE A 543 -4.36 -14.47 4.13
N PHE A 544 -4.98 -15.09 5.13
CA PHE A 544 -4.91 -16.54 5.31
C PHE A 544 -5.53 -17.31 4.13
N ALA A 545 -6.62 -16.81 3.55
CA ALA A 545 -7.22 -17.43 2.38
C ALA A 545 -6.30 -17.44 1.16
N LEU A 546 -5.54 -16.38 0.95
CA LEU A 546 -4.59 -16.29 -0.15
C LEU A 546 -3.37 -17.20 0.06
N TYR A 547 -3.05 -17.53 1.31
CA TYR A 547 -1.89 -18.37 1.67
C TYR A 547 -2.24 -19.87 1.74
N THR A 548 -3.52 -20.20 1.75
CA THR A 548 -4.01 -21.57 1.87
C THR A 548 -3.94 -22.28 0.51
N ASP A 549 -3.61 -23.58 0.51
CA ASP A 549 -3.67 -24.39 -0.70
C ASP A 549 -5.06 -24.39 -1.35
N ILE A 550 -5.12 -24.54 -2.68
CA ILE A 550 -6.35 -24.46 -3.49
C ILE A 550 -7.48 -25.37 -2.98
N TYR A 551 -7.14 -26.51 -2.40
CA TYR A 551 -8.11 -27.51 -1.95
C TYR A 551 -8.51 -27.35 -0.49
N LEU A 552 -8.00 -26.34 0.21
CA LEU A 552 -8.28 -26.07 1.61
C LEU A 552 -9.13 -24.81 1.74
N PHE A 553 -10.02 -24.81 2.73
CA PHE A 553 -10.66 -23.59 3.19
C PHE A 553 -10.05 -23.14 4.52
N ASN A 554 -10.13 -21.87 4.80
CA ASN A 554 -9.83 -21.34 6.13
C ASN A 554 -11.06 -20.70 6.75
N ARG A 555 -11.16 -20.83 8.06
CA ARG A 555 -12.16 -20.16 8.90
C ARG A 555 -11.45 -19.44 10.03
N LEU A 556 -11.60 -18.13 10.08
CA LEU A 556 -11.02 -17.31 11.13
C LEU A 556 -12.03 -17.09 12.25
N ILE A 557 -11.57 -17.26 13.48
CA ILE A 557 -12.28 -16.93 14.71
C ILE A 557 -11.39 -16.00 15.53
N ILE A 558 -11.90 -14.85 15.93
CA ILE A 558 -11.22 -13.94 16.84
C ILE A 558 -11.90 -14.00 18.19
N ILE A 559 -11.11 -14.17 19.24
CA ILE A 559 -11.54 -14.17 20.64
C ILE A 559 -11.03 -12.90 21.30
N LEU A 560 -11.93 -12.07 21.77
CA LEU A 560 -11.58 -10.78 22.38
C LEU A 560 -11.37 -10.91 23.88
N GLN A 561 -10.29 -10.39 24.38
CA GLN A 561 -10.08 -10.24 25.82
C GLN A 561 -10.21 -8.75 26.22
N PRO A 562 -10.76 -8.44 27.40
CA PRO A 562 -11.15 -9.36 28.48
C PRO A 562 -12.58 -9.95 28.35
N THR A 563 -13.38 -9.54 27.36
CA THR A 563 -14.82 -9.85 27.27
C THR A 563 -15.13 -11.32 26.97
N GLY A 564 -14.22 -12.04 26.30
CA GLY A 564 -14.46 -13.39 25.82
C GLY A 564 -15.38 -13.45 24.59
N GLU A 565 -15.73 -12.31 23.99
CA GLU A 565 -16.55 -12.24 22.77
C GLU A 565 -15.87 -12.98 21.63
N ARG A 566 -16.67 -13.69 20.83
CA ARG A 566 -16.18 -14.44 19.65
C ARG A 566 -16.74 -13.78 18.40
N LEU A 567 -15.84 -13.42 17.50
CA LEU A 567 -16.15 -12.93 16.15
C LEU A 567 -15.74 -14.00 15.16
N GLU A 568 -16.63 -14.37 14.24
CA GLU A 568 -16.40 -15.43 13.27
C GLU A 568 -16.51 -14.88 11.85
N TRP A 569 -15.56 -15.26 11.00
CA TRP A 569 -15.57 -14.95 9.56
C TRP A 569 -16.02 -16.16 8.78
N GLU A 570 -16.73 -15.89 7.69
CA GLU A 570 -17.13 -16.93 6.75
C GLU A 570 -15.92 -17.65 6.17
N GLU A 571 -16.14 -18.91 5.80
CA GLU A 571 -15.12 -19.73 5.18
C GLU A 571 -14.68 -19.14 3.83
N LYS A 572 -13.36 -19.03 3.66
CA LYS A 572 -12.75 -18.53 2.42
C LYS A 572 -11.87 -19.60 1.79
N HIS A 573 -11.90 -19.67 0.47
CA HIS A 573 -11.09 -20.60 -0.32
C HIS A 573 -10.06 -19.82 -1.13
N SER A 574 -8.85 -20.38 -1.26
CA SER A 574 -7.89 -19.89 -2.25
C SER A 574 -8.41 -20.22 -3.66
N ARG A 575 -8.37 -19.26 -4.54
CA ARG A 575 -8.71 -19.44 -5.97
C ARG A 575 -7.48 -19.62 -6.86
N ARG A 576 -6.28 -19.55 -6.31
CA ARG A 576 -5.00 -19.61 -7.06
C ARG A 576 -3.97 -20.45 -6.34
N ILE A 577 -3.09 -21.07 -7.13
CA ILE A 577 -1.90 -21.76 -6.61
C ILE A 577 -0.98 -20.69 -6.01
N PRO A 578 -0.52 -20.84 -4.74
CA PRO A 578 0.56 -20.02 -4.22
C PRO A 578 1.77 -20.15 -5.13
N GLY A 579 2.20 -19.03 -5.72
CA GLY A 579 3.27 -19.03 -6.74
C GLY A 579 4.67 -19.16 -6.16
#